data_f7d8bbaeb2f962c4cbe21fb1d213e7f4
#
_entry.id   f7d8bbaeb2f962c4cbe21fb1d213e7f4
#
_cell.length_a   1.000
_cell.length_b   1.000
_cell.length_c   1.000
_cell.angle_alpha   90.00
_cell.angle_beta   90.00
_cell.angle_gamma   90.00
#
_symmetry.space_group_name_H-M   'P 1'
#
loop_
_entity.id
_entity.type
_entity.pdbx_description
1 polymer ?
#
loop_
_entity_poly.entity_id
_entity_poly.type
_entity_poly.pdbx_seq_one_letter_code
_entity_poly.pdbx_strand_id
1 'polypeptide(L)'
;MDCPKCGKKIGENDNVCTNCGVVIKENSENTKLSTKLFNKKNKKKNPLETSKLGKTEKLRSKFGLKHLKILFAIIAVALIVLLIITLVVSIASAKGKKLASKTSEYIGKTVAVAESKLDVHFKDKSGYSGLNKALEFDYVEESEDSVKVDGMTYPEWAVLITVDKKQNIKSVKYCDFKLLKKNIKGVECDKLINLDKYDKGTSFDKVLDSVKIDPYSISYSNDLVTYRYRYWYDSDTGDEQQVILDVSFDGDNKFLYYSSDLVYPANL
;
A
#
# COMPACT_ATOMS: atom_id res chain seq x y z
N MET A 1 -0.42 39.98 -2.48
CA MET A 1 -0.94 39.91 -1.11
C MET A 1 -0.35 38.70 -0.38
N ASP A 2 -0.39 38.69 0.95
CA ASP A 2 0.14 37.53 1.68
C ASP A 2 -0.97 36.52 1.97
N CYS A 3 -0.65 35.24 1.94
CA CYS A 3 -1.61 34.17 2.20
C CYS A 3 -2.05 34.19 3.67
N PRO A 4 -3.37 34.25 3.97
CA PRO A 4 -3.87 34.31 5.35
C PRO A 4 -3.58 33.04 6.17
N LYS A 5 -3.22 31.91 5.51
CA LYS A 5 -2.94 30.64 6.18
C LYS A 5 -1.45 30.38 6.40
N CYS A 6 -0.57 30.76 5.46
CA CYS A 6 0.85 30.41 5.53
C CYS A 6 1.81 31.61 5.39
N GLY A 7 1.33 32.86 5.20
CA GLY A 7 2.13 34.07 5.12
C GLY A 7 2.97 34.25 3.86
N LYS A 8 2.96 33.31 2.90
CA LYS A 8 3.71 33.46 1.65
C LYS A 8 3.03 34.44 0.68
N LYS A 9 3.83 35.17 -0.06
CA LYS A 9 3.36 36.11 -1.11
C LYS A 9 2.63 35.36 -2.22
N ILE A 10 1.48 35.90 -2.62
CA ILE A 10 0.59 35.36 -3.66
C ILE A 10 0.39 36.41 -4.71
N GLY A 11 0.31 35.98 -5.98
CA GLY A 11 -0.03 36.84 -7.11
C GLY A 11 -1.44 37.44 -6.97
N GLU A 12 -1.66 38.63 -7.53
CA GLU A 12 -2.95 39.32 -7.43
C GLU A 12 -4.12 38.59 -8.10
N ASN A 13 -3.81 37.70 -9.05
CA ASN A 13 -4.79 36.91 -9.81
C ASN A 13 -4.91 35.45 -9.35
N ASP A 14 -4.17 35.05 -8.33
CA ASP A 14 -4.22 33.67 -7.81
C ASP A 14 -5.45 33.46 -6.94
N ASN A 15 -6.28 32.50 -7.32
CA ASN A 15 -7.46 32.12 -6.55
C ASN A 15 -7.16 31.08 -5.47
N VAL A 16 -5.98 30.44 -5.54
CA VAL A 16 -5.52 29.39 -4.62
C VAL A 16 -4.06 29.64 -4.28
N CYS A 17 -3.70 29.53 -3.02
CA CYS A 17 -2.30 29.62 -2.61
C CYS A 17 -1.53 28.40 -3.09
N THR A 18 -0.55 28.57 -3.97
CA THR A 18 0.28 27.48 -4.52
C THR A 18 1.14 26.78 -3.47
N ASN A 19 1.37 27.42 -2.31
CA ASN A 19 2.18 26.85 -1.24
C ASN A 19 1.38 25.99 -0.23
N CYS A 20 0.12 26.34 0.07
CA CYS A 20 -0.67 25.65 1.10
C CYS A 20 -2.06 25.21 0.65
N GLY A 21 -2.42 25.45 -0.63
CA GLY A 21 -3.68 25.01 -1.23
C GLY A 21 -4.94 25.73 -0.72
N VAL A 22 -4.82 26.79 0.09
CA VAL A 22 -6.02 27.51 0.56
C VAL A 22 -6.62 28.36 -0.55
N VAL A 23 -7.95 28.27 -0.73
CA VAL A 23 -8.71 29.12 -1.68
C VAL A 23 -8.83 30.54 -1.08
N ILE A 24 -8.43 31.56 -1.85
CA ILE A 24 -8.29 32.95 -1.41
C ILE A 24 -9.43 33.84 -1.91
N LYS A 25 -9.89 33.57 -3.13
CA LYS A 25 -11.04 34.27 -3.75
C LYS A 25 -12.07 33.23 -4.15
N GLU A 26 -13.25 33.25 -3.54
CA GLU A 26 -14.42 32.58 -4.09
C GLU A 26 -14.91 33.39 -5.28
N ASN A 27 -14.88 32.79 -6.47
CA ASN A 27 -15.52 33.38 -7.65
C ASN A 27 -17.02 33.57 -7.36
N SER A 28 -17.43 34.80 -7.14
CA SER A 28 -18.81 35.18 -6.83
C SER A 28 -19.83 34.89 -7.96
N GLU A 29 -19.40 34.35 -9.07
CA GLU A 29 -20.29 34.00 -10.19
C GLU A 29 -21.01 32.64 -10.04
N ASN A 30 -20.46 31.70 -9.26
CA ASN A 30 -21.13 30.38 -9.06
C ASN A 30 -22.15 30.37 -7.92
N THR A 31 -22.22 31.41 -7.10
CA THR A 31 -23.19 31.50 -5.99
C THR A 31 -24.56 31.98 -6.45
N LYS A 32 -24.70 32.58 -7.64
CA LYS A 32 -26.00 33.06 -8.17
C LYS A 32 -26.87 31.97 -8.82
N LEU A 33 -26.29 30.81 -9.14
CA LEU A 33 -27.07 29.70 -9.71
C LEU A 33 -27.75 28.81 -8.68
N SER A 34 -27.20 28.73 -7.46
CA SER A 34 -27.73 27.87 -6.39
C SER A 34 -28.91 28.51 -5.63
N THR A 35 -28.97 29.85 -5.56
CA THR A 35 -30.04 30.56 -4.83
C THR A 35 -31.32 30.80 -5.66
N LYS A 36 -31.29 30.59 -6.99
CA LYS A 36 -32.51 30.72 -7.83
C LYS A 36 -33.42 29.48 -7.81
N LEU A 37 -32.96 28.37 -7.29
CA LEU A 37 -33.74 27.13 -7.23
C LEU A 37 -34.60 26.98 -5.97
N PHE A 38 -34.40 27.83 -4.93
CA PHE A 38 -35.12 27.69 -3.66
C PHE A 38 -36.21 28.74 -3.39
N ASN A 39 -36.39 29.77 -4.22
CA ASN A 39 -37.35 30.86 -3.97
C ASN A 39 -38.50 30.94 -4.98
N LYS A 40 -39.06 29.79 -5.42
CA LYS A 40 -40.30 29.78 -6.20
C LYS A 40 -41.34 28.89 -5.59
N LYS A 41 -41.73 29.20 -4.35
CA LYS A 41 -43.00 28.74 -3.74
C LYS A 41 -43.60 29.89 -3.03
N ASN A 42 -44.53 30.58 -3.72
CA ASN A 42 -45.74 31.17 -3.20
C ASN A 42 -46.33 32.15 -4.24
N LYS A 43 -47.28 31.65 -5.08
CA LYS A 43 -48.36 32.48 -5.54
C LYS A 43 -49.55 31.61 -6.08
N LYS A 44 -50.62 31.72 -5.32
CA LYS A 44 -52.03 31.65 -5.65
C LYS A 44 -52.59 30.37 -6.31
N LYS A 45 -53.43 29.71 -5.51
CA LYS A 45 -54.44 28.76 -5.87
C LYS A 45 -55.47 29.36 -6.83
N ASN A 46 -55.76 28.68 -7.94
CA ASN A 46 -57.09 28.71 -8.56
C ASN A 46 -57.63 27.26 -8.52
N PRO A 47 -58.90 27.09 -8.06
CA PRO A 47 -59.53 25.78 -7.95
C PRO A 47 -60.28 25.50 -9.24
N LEU A 48 -59.81 24.61 -10.08
CA LEU A 48 -60.66 23.75 -10.96
C LEU A 48 -59.72 22.76 -11.72
N GLU A 49 -60.20 21.49 -11.71
CA GLU A 49 -59.55 20.31 -12.35
C GLU A 49 -58.68 19.44 -11.45
N THR A 50 -59.27 18.93 -10.38
CA THR A 50 -58.85 17.71 -9.72
C THR A 50 -59.62 16.52 -10.27
N SER A 51 -59.10 15.83 -11.26
CA SER A 51 -59.37 14.40 -11.43
C SER A 51 -58.63 13.89 -12.67
N LYS A 52 -57.50 13.26 -12.50
CA LYS A 52 -56.90 12.17 -13.28
C LYS A 52 -55.37 12.13 -13.25
N LEU A 53 -54.69 13.09 -12.57
CA LEU A 53 -53.19 13.09 -12.55
C LEU A 53 -52.55 12.31 -11.38
N GLY A 54 -53.33 11.96 -10.37
CA GLY A 54 -52.81 11.36 -9.13
C GLY A 54 -52.39 9.89 -9.21
N LYS A 55 -52.79 9.17 -10.27
CA LYS A 55 -52.47 7.73 -10.39
C LYS A 55 -51.13 7.46 -11.12
N THR A 56 -50.75 8.32 -12.04
CA THR A 56 -49.50 8.14 -12.81
C THR A 56 -48.25 8.57 -12.05
N GLU A 57 -48.33 9.61 -11.20
CA GLU A 57 -47.20 10.01 -10.37
C GLU A 57 -46.89 9.02 -9.23
N LYS A 58 -47.93 8.39 -8.63
CA LYS A 58 -47.74 7.33 -7.63
C LYS A 58 -47.11 6.06 -8.22
N LEU A 59 -47.38 5.76 -9.50
CA LEU A 59 -46.75 4.63 -10.20
C LEU A 59 -45.26 4.94 -10.55
N ARG A 60 -44.97 6.16 -10.98
CA ARG A 60 -43.61 6.57 -11.31
C ARG A 60 -42.71 6.59 -10.08
N SER A 61 -43.19 7.06 -8.92
CA SER A 61 -42.45 7.06 -7.66
C SER A 61 -42.21 5.65 -7.12
N LYS A 62 -43.17 4.73 -7.26
CA LYS A 62 -43.01 3.34 -6.82
C LYS A 62 -42.04 2.54 -7.72
N PHE A 63 -42.02 2.81 -9.03
CA PHE A 63 -41.08 2.18 -9.95
C PHE A 63 -39.64 2.68 -9.69
N GLY A 64 -39.42 3.98 -9.51
CA GLY A 64 -38.11 4.56 -9.19
C GLY A 64 -37.55 4.05 -7.86
N LEU A 65 -38.40 3.90 -6.83
CA LEU A 65 -37.99 3.43 -5.51
C LEU A 65 -37.58 1.94 -5.49
N LYS A 66 -38.22 1.11 -6.31
CA LYS A 66 -37.86 -0.32 -6.44
C LYS A 66 -36.52 -0.48 -7.15
N HIS A 67 -36.30 0.22 -8.25
CA HIS A 67 -35.02 0.19 -8.96
C HIS A 67 -33.86 0.77 -8.11
N LEU A 68 -34.12 1.82 -7.33
CA LEU A 68 -33.15 2.37 -6.40
C LEU A 68 -32.77 1.35 -5.33
N LYS A 69 -33.71 0.63 -4.74
CA LYS A 69 -33.42 -0.42 -3.74
C LYS A 69 -32.61 -1.58 -4.35
N ILE A 70 -32.93 -1.99 -5.58
CA ILE A 70 -32.19 -3.04 -6.30
C ILE A 70 -30.76 -2.56 -6.57
N LEU A 71 -30.57 -1.30 -7.00
CA LEU A 71 -29.25 -0.71 -7.23
C LEU A 71 -28.42 -0.69 -5.93
N PHE A 72 -28.99 -0.25 -4.81
CA PHE A 72 -28.32 -0.29 -3.50
C PHE A 72 -27.96 -1.71 -3.08
N ALA A 73 -28.81 -2.70 -3.32
CA ALA A 73 -28.52 -4.09 -3.00
C ALA A 73 -27.35 -4.62 -3.85
N ILE A 74 -27.29 -4.29 -5.14
CA ILE A 74 -26.18 -4.67 -6.03
C ILE A 74 -24.86 -4.02 -5.56
N ILE A 75 -24.88 -2.72 -5.22
CA ILE A 75 -23.71 -2.01 -4.71
C ILE A 75 -23.24 -2.63 -3.38
N ALA A 76 -24.17 -2.94 -2.47
CA ALA A 76 -23.84 -3.57 -1.19
C ALA A 76 -23.17 -4.93 -1.39
N VAL A 77 -23.70 -5.77 -2.29
CA VAL A 77 -23.10 -7.07 -2.62
C VAL A 77 -21.72 -6.88 -3.24
N ALA A 78 -21.54 -5.95 -4.16
CA ALA A 78 -20.25 -5.65 -4.77
C ALA A 78 -19.21 -5.19 -3.73
N LEU A 79 -19.61 -4.36 -2.77
CA LEU A 79 -18.74 -3.92 -1.68
C LEU A 79 -18.35 -5.08 -0.74
N ILE A 80 -19.30 -5.97 -0.43
CA ILE A 80 -19.01 -7.16 0.39
C ILE A 80 -18.03 -8.08 -0.33
N VAL A 81 -18.24 -8.33 -1.63
CA VAL A 81 -17.32 -9.15 -2.44
C VAL A 81 -15.92 -8.51 -2.48
N LEU A 82 -15.83 -7.20 -2.68
CA LEU A 82 -14.56 -6.47 -2.66
C LEU A 82 -13.86 -6.60 -1.29
N LEU A 83 -14.62 -6.48 -0.20
CA LEU A 83 -14.10 -6.61 1.16
C LEU A 83 -13.60 -8.04 1.43
N ILE A 84 -14.30 -9.07 0.96
CA ILE A 84 -13.86 -10.46 1.06
C ILE A 84 -12.56 -10.67 0.27
N ILE A 85 -12.47 -10.16 -0.96
CA ILE A 85 -11.26 -10.27 -1.79
C ILE A 85 -10.08 -9.59 -1.09
N THR A 86 -10.25 -8.39 -0.55
CA THR A 86 -9.17 -7.68 0.17
C THR A 86 -8.73 -8.43 1.43
N LEU A 87 -9.68 -9.03 2.15
CA LEU A 87 -9.37 -9.83 3.34
C LEU A 87 -8.56 -11.10 2.98
N VAL A 88 -8.98 -11.83 1.95
CA VAL A 88 -8.29 -13.05 1.49
C VAL A 88 -6.87 -12.73 1.03
N VAL A 89 -6.68 -11.66 0.27
CA VAL A 89 -5.34 -11.20 -0.18
C VAL A 89 -4.45 -10.83 1.01
N SER A 90 -5.00 -10.14 2.01
CA SER A 90 -4.25 -9.78 3.24
C SER A 90 -3.82 -11.02 4.04
N ILE A 91 -4.67 -12.06 4.11
CA ILE A 91 -4.35 -13.30 4.81
C ILE A 91 -3.23 -14.07 4.10
N ALA A 92 -3.19 -14.10 2.77
CA ALA A 92 -2.17 -14.79 2.00
C ALA A 92 -0.77 -14.20 2.22
N SER A 93 -0.61 -12.88 2.13
CA SER A 93 0.67 -12.20 2.42
C SER A 93 1.08 -12.35 3.88
N ALA A 94 0.11 -12.31 4.81
CA ALA A 94 0.37 -12.53 6.22
C ALA A 94 0.90 -13.95 6.52
N LYS A 95 0.48 -14.98 5.72
CA LYS A 95 0.95 -16.37 5.88
C LYS A 95 2.45 -16.48 5.66
N GLY A 96 2.97 -15.97 4.54
CA GLY A 96 4.40 -16.01 4.23
C GLY A 96 5.25 -15.23 5.22
N LYS A 97 4.82 -14.01 5.58
CA LYS A 97 5.51 -13.19 6.59
C LYS A 97 5.55 -13.87 7.95
N LYS A 98 4.44 -14.46 8.40
CA LYS A 98 4.37 -15.23 9.66
C LYS A 98 5.24 -16.47 9.62
N LEU A 99 5.27 -17.18 8.49
CA LEU A 99 6.12 -18.36 8.31
C LEU A 99 7.59 -17.95 8.42
N ALA A 100 8.03 -16.90 7.73
CA ALA A 100 9.41 -16.43 7.81
C ALA A 100 9.82 -16.04 9.23
N SER A 101 8.97 -15.28 9.93
CA SER A 101 9.21 -14.92 11.34
C SER A 101 9.33 -16.14 12.25
N LYS A 102 8.46 -17.15 12.10
CA LYS A 102 8.56 -18.38 12.86
C LYS A 102 9.79 -19.21 12.49
N THR A 103 10.14 -19.27 11.19
CA THR A 103 11.33 -20.00 10.72
C THR A 103 12.60 -19.35 11.25
N SER A 104 12.64 -18.02 11.41
CA SER A 104 13.80 -17.31 11.95
C SER A 104 14.14 -17.69 13.39
N GLU A 105 13.19 -18.20 14.18
CA GLU A 105 13.44 -18.72 15.54
C GLU A 105 14.32 -19.98 15.54
N TYR A 106 14.47 -20.61 14.36
CA TYR A 106 15.31 -21.80 14.16
C TYR A 106 16.67 -21.48 13.51
N ILE A 107 17.08 -20.21 13.41
CA ILE A 107 18.44 -19.86 12.98
C ILE A 107 19.47 -20.57 13.89
N GLY A 108 20.47 -21.20 13.27
CA GLY A 108 21.45 -22.04 13.94
C GLY A 108 21.01 -23.50 14.15
N LYS A 109 19.76 -23.89 13.79
CA LYS A 109 19.26 -25.28 13.75
C LYS A 109 19.15 -25.74 12.32
N THR A 110 19.04 -27.06 12.10
CA THR A 110 18.86 -27.61 10.75
C THR A 110 17.46 -27.31 10.22
N VAL A 111 17.33 -27.27 8.87
CA VAL A 111 16.05 -27.08 8.18
C VAL A 111 15.03 -28.15 8.60
N ALA A 112 15.46 -29.42 8.71
CA ALA A 112 14.60 -30.53 9.14
C ALA A 112 13.96 -30.30 10.52
N VAL A 113 14.66 -29.65 11.46
CA VAL A 113 14.09 -29.29 12.76
C VAL A 113 13.00 -28.24 12.61
N ALA A 114 13.21 -27.21 11.77
CA ALA A 114 12.21 -26.19 11.51
C ALA A 114 10.97 -26.79 10.83
N GLU A 115 11.15 -27.63 9.80
CA GLU A 115 10.06 -28.34 9.11
C GLU A 115 9.19 -29.14 10.07
N SER A 116 9.83 -29.97 10.90
CA SER A 116 9.13 -30.80 11.88
C SER A 116 8.33 -29.99 12.91
N LYS A 117 8.81 -28.81 13.31
CA LYS A 117 8.16 -27.96 14.33
C LYS A 117 7.09 -27.06 13.76
N LEU A 118 7.24 -26.65 12.51
CA LEU A 118 6.32 -25.73 11.83
C LEU A 118 5.27 -26.44 10.98
N ASP A 119 5.40 -27.77 10.83
CA ASP A 119 4.55 -28.58 9.94
C ASP A 119 4.52 -28.02 8.51
N VAL A 120 5.71 -27.78 7.97
CA VAL A 120 5.93 -27.27 6.60
C VAL A 120 7.03 -28.06 5.93
N HIS A 121 7.07 -28.03 4.61
CA HIS A 121 8.14 -28.63 3.83
C HIS A 121 8.76 -27.59 2.90
N PHE A 122 10.05 -27.30 3.08
CA PHE A 122 10.80 -26.39 2.25
C PHE A 122 11.39 -27.14 1.04
N LYS A 123 11.10 -26.66 -0.15
CA LYS A 123 11.64 -27.22 -1.40
C LYS A 123 13.13 -26.91 -1.52
N ASP A 124 13.95 -27.91 -1.81
CA ASP A 124 15.38 -27.73 -2.08
C ASP A 124 15.59 -26.99 -3.41
N LYS A 125 16.59 -26.12 -3.47
CA LYS A 125 16.96 -25.33 -4.67
C LYS A 125 17.27 -26.21 -5.89
N SER A 126 17.84 -27.39 -5.69
CA SER A 126 18.21 -28.30 -6.78
C SER A 126 17.00 -28.80 -7.57
N GLY A 127 15.82 -28.85 -6.93
CA GLY A 127 14.54 -29.20 -7.55
C GLY A 127 13.71 -28.02 -8.03
N TYR A 128 14.23 -26.78 -7.91
CA TYR A 128 13.47 -25.57 -8.12
C TYR A 128 13.89 -24.78 -9.36
N SER A 129 12.94 -24.46 -10.25
CA SER A 129 13.19 -23.73 -11.50
C SER A 129 12.57 -22.31 -11.55
N GLY A 130 11.82 -21.91 -10.52
CA GLY A 130 10.88 -20.79 -10.61
C GLY A 130 11.40 -19.41 -10.22
N LEU A 131 12.41 -19.31 -9.34
CA LEU A 131 12.95 -18.01 -8.91
C LEU A 131 14.24 -17.69 -9.67
N ASN A 132 14.38 -16.42 -10.06
CA ASN A 132 15.54 -15.95 -10.81
C ASN A 132 16.84 -16.29 -10.05
N LYS A 133 17.90 -16.66 -10.81
CA LYS A 133 19.25 -16.95 -10.31
C LYS A 133 19.87 -15.83 -9.45
N ALA A 134 19.28 -14.61 -9.49
CA ALA A 134 19.68 -13.46 -8.68
C ALA A 134 19.33 -13.58 -7.19
N LEU A 135 18.43 -14.51 -6.80
CA LEU A 135 18.10 -14.72 -5.41
C LEU A 135 18.92 -15.89 -4.85
N GLU A 136 19.74 -15.61 -3.85
CA GLU A 136 20.48 -16.63 -3.13
C GLU A 136 19.60 -17.31 -2.09
N PHE A 137 19.42 -18.61 -2.23
CA PHE A 137 18.73 -19.47 -1.26
C PHE A 137 19.13 -20.93 -1.47
N ASP A 138 18.96 -21.74 -0.46
CA ASP A 138 19.16 -23.19 -0.49
C ASP A 138 17.82 -23.92 -0.43
N TYR A 139 16.84 -23.37 0.31
CA TYR A 139 15.48 -23.89 0.46
C TYR A 139 14.45 -22.77 0.28
N VAL A 140 13.25 -23.14 -0.18
CA VAL A 140 12.15 -22.20 -0.44
C VAL A 140 10.79 -22.79 -0.10
N GLU A 141 9.91 -21.93 0.44
CA GLU A 141 8.46 -22.11 0.49
C GLU A 141 7.81 -20.89 -0.14
N GLU A 142 6.77 -21.09 -0.95
CA GLU A 142 6.20 -20.03 -1.76
C GLU A 142 4.68 -20.15 -1.91
N SER A 143 4.04 -19.09 -2.39
CA SER A 143 2.64 -19.12 -2.79
C SER A 143 2.43 -19.91 -4.08
N GLU A 144 1.26 -20.54 -4.21
CA GLU A 144 0.82 -21.16 -5.46
C GLU A 144 0.48 -20.11 -6.53
N ASP A 145 -0.02 -18.96 -6.09
CA ASP A 145 -0.35 -17.84 -6.97
C ASP A 145 0.91 -17.09 -7.40
N SER A 146 0.86 -16.50 -8.61
CA SER A 146 1.98 -15.80 -9.21
C SER A 146 1.66 -14.37 -9.64
N VAL A 147 2.70 -13.54 -9.72
CA VAL A 147 2.64 -12.15 -10.14
C VAL A 147 3.75 -11.86 -11.18
N LYS A 148 3.47 -10.99 -12.15
CA LYS A 148 4.50 -10.50 -13.08
C LYS A 148 5.11 -9.22 -12.55
N VAL A 149 6.44 -9.20 -12.42
CA VAL A 149 7.26 -8.05 -12.02
C VAL A 149 8.34 -7.89 -13.07
N ASP A 150 8.44 -6.73 -13.68
CA ASP A 150 9.46 -6.37 -14.69
C ASP A 150 9.63 -7.45 -15.79
N GLY A 151 8.49 -7.98 -16.28
CA GLY A 151 8.43 -9.00 -17.33
C GLY A 151 8.62 -10.44 -16.86
N MET A 152 9.11 -10.69 -15.67
CA MET A 152 9.32 -12.01 -15.07
C MET A 152 8.13 -12.45 -14.20
N THR A 153 7.88 -13.75 -14.15
CA THR A 153 6.84 -14.33 -13.30
C THR A 153 7.45 -14.80 -11.98
N TYR A 154 6.90 -14.34 -10.87
CA TYR A 154 7.27 -14.69 -9.49
C TYR A 154 6.09 -15.25 -8.74
N PRO A 155 6.28 -16.04 -7.66
CA PRO A 155 5.21 -16.31 -6.72
C PRO A 155 4.77 -14.98 -6.07
N GLU A 156 3.55 -14.91 -5.53
CA GLU A 156 3.11 -13.69 -4.84
C GLU A 156 3.96 -13.38 -3.62
N TRP A 157 4.39 -14.43 -2.91
CA TRP A 157 5.36 -14.35 -1.82
C TRP A 157 6.25 -15.60 -1.79
N ALA A 158 7.44 -15.45 -1.23
CA ALA A 158 8.35 -16.56 -0.95
C ALA A 158 9.06 -16.36 0.39
N VAL A 159 9.34 -17.50 1.05
CA VAL A 159 10.25 -17.60 2.19
C VAL A 159 11.49 -18.34 1.72
N LEU A 160 12.62 -17.68 1.74
CA LEU A 160 13.90 -18.16 1.26
C LEU A 160 14.79 -18.46 2.46
N ILE A 161 15.45 -19.61 2.48
CA ILE A 161 16.36 -20.02 3.54
C ILE A 161 17.75 -20.23 2.96
N THR A 162 18.76 -19.64 3.60
CA THR A 162 20.15 -20.02 3.33
C THR A 162 20.70 -20.83 4.50
N VAL A 163 21.56 -21.80 4.18
CA VAL A 163 22.18 -22.65 5.21
C VAL A 163 23.70 -22.54 5.20
N ASP A 164 24.30 -22.94 6.30
CA ASP A 164 25.75 -23.11 6.41
C ASP A 164 26.21 -24.47 5.88
N LYS A 165 27.51 -24.73 5.89
CA LYS A 165 28.11 -26.01 5.46
C LYS A 165 27.62 -27.23 6.27
N LYS A 166 27.04 -27.00 7.47
CA LYS A 166 26.49 -28.05 8.35
C LYS A 166 24.97 -28.19 8.20
N GLN A 167 24.38 -27.54 7.18
CA GLN A 167 22.93 -27.51 6.93
C GLN A 167 22.13 -26.80 8.05
N ASN A 168 22.76 -25.96 8.84
CA ASN A 168 22.04 -25.11 9.79
C ASN A 168 21.56 -23.84 9.09
N ILE A 169 20.36 -23.40 9.43
CA ILE A 169 19.77 -22.16 8.92
C ILE A 169 20.66 -20.98 9.31
N LYS A 170 21.19 -20.28 8.31
CA LYS A 170 22.03 -19.09 8.46
C LYS A 170 21.19 -17.81 8.39
N SER A 171 20.24 -17.79 7.47
CA SER A 171 19.30 -16.67 7.32
C SER A 171 17.97 -17.11 6.76
N VAL A 172 16.93 -16.34 7.06
CA VAL A 172 15.58 -16.49 6.51
C VAL A 172 15.17 -15.17 5.89
N LYS A 173 14.63 -15.20 4.69
CA LYS A 173 14.19 -13.99 3.97
C LYS A 173 12.77 -14.17 3.48
N TYR A 174 11.88 -13.27 3.86
CA TYR A 174 10.57 -13.10 3.26
C TYR A 174 10.64 -12.14 2.08
N CYS A 175 9.98 -12.48 0.97
CA CYS A 175 9.79 -11.61 -0.18
C CYS A 175 8.30 -11.52 -0.54
N ASP A 176 7.78 -10.31 -0.71
CA ASP A 176 6.44 -10.04 -1.23
C ASP A 176 6.55 -9.41 -2.62
N PHE A 177 6.34 -10.22 -3.65
CA PHE A 177 6.49 -9.78 -5.03
C PHE A 177 5.30 -8.93 -5.51
N LYS A 178 4.15 -8.97 -4.82
CA LYS A 178 3.04 -8.03 -5.08
C LYS A 178 3.43 -6.61 -4.68
N LEU A 179 4.07 -6.47 -3.51
CA LEU A 179 4.58 -5.17 -3.04
C LEU A 179 5.75 -4.70 -3.93
N LEU A 180 6.61 -5.63 -4.38
CA LEU A 180 7.67 -5.32 -5.32
C LEU A 180 7.11 -4.79 -6.65
N LYS A 181 5.98 -5.32 -7.14
CA LYS A 181 5.28 -4.82 -8.32
C LYS A 181 4.64 -3.46 -8.11
N LYS A 182 4.21 -3.17 -6.89
CA LYS A 182 3.50 -1.93 -6.56
C LYS A 182 4.47 -0.75 -6.63
N ASN A 183 4.40 -0.01 -7.74
CA ASN A 183 5.15 1.23 -7.87
C ASN A 183 4.56 2.28 -6.94
N ILE A 184 5.31 2.69 -5.94
CA ILE A 184 4.95 3.80 -5.07
C ILE A 184 5.59 5.03 -5.70
N LYS A 185 4.80 5.75 -6.54
CA LYS A 185 5.21 6.97 -7.23
C LYS A 185 4.82 8.21 -6.46
N GLY A 186 5.58 9.29 -6.68
CA GLY A 186 5.19 10.63 -6.21
C GLY A 186 5.28 10.82 -4.71
N VAL A 187 6.07 10.00 -4.06
CA VAL A 187 6.36 10.18 -2.66
C VAL A 187 7.55 11.12 -2.56
N GLU A 188 7.35 12.32 -2.01
CA GLU A 188 8.47 13.18 -1.63
C GLU A 188 9.31 12.45 -0.58
N CYS A 189 10.40 11.82 -1.03
CA CYS A 189 11.26 10.94 -0.23
C CYS A 189 11.74 11.61 1.06
N ASP A 190 12.16 12.86 0.98
CA ASP A 190 12.69 13.62 2.11
C ASP A 190 11.67 13.82 3.23
N LYS A 191 10.37 13.75 2.93
CA LYS A 191 9.30 13.89 3.91
C LYS A 191 8.80 12.56 4.46
N LEU A 192 8.95 11.47 3.69
CA LEU A 192 8.46 10.15 4.10
C LEU A 192 9.45 9.39 4.97
N ILE A 193 10.74 9.58 4.75
CA ILE A 193 11.77 8.73 5.34
C ILE A 193 12.90 9.60 5.89
N ASN A 194 12.57 10.42 6.89
CA ASN A 194 13.63 11.09 7.67
C ASN A 194 14.03 10.16 8.82
N LEU A 195 14.94 9.22 8.54
CA LEU A 195 15.50 8.30 9.52
C LEU A 195 16.70 8.89 10.28
N ASP A 196 17.31 9.96 9.79
CA ASP A 196 18.45 10.65 10.44
C ASP A 196 18.11 11.18 11.82
N LYS A 197 16.84 11.39 12.11
CA LYS A 197 16.34 11.83 13.41
C LYS A 197 16.35 10.75 14.51
N TYR A 198 16.65 9.51 14.13
CA TYR A 198 16.61 8.39 15.06
C TYR A 198 18.01 7.91 15.42
N ASP A 199 18.29 7.93 16.71
CA ASP A 199 19.52 7.37 17.26
C ASP A 199 19.45 5.84 17.31
N LYS A 200 20.63 5.22 17.25
CA LYS A 200 20.79 3.79 17.53
C LYS A 200 20.16 3.45 18.89
N GLY A 201 19.38 2.37 18.92
CA GLY A 201 18.63 1.95 20.12
C GLY A 201 17.20 2.47 20.17
N THR A 202 16.76 3.30 19.21
CA THR A 202 15.35 3.71 19.09
C THR A 202 14.47 2.48 18.85
N SER A 203 13.29 2.45 19.47
CA SER A 203 12.34 1.32 19.35
C SER A 203 11.83 1.14 17.91
N PHE A 204 11.64 -0.11 17.52
CA PHE A 204 11.10 -0.54 16.24
C PHE A 204 9.85 0.23 15.80
N ASP A 205 8.80 0.24 16.65
CA ASP A 205 7.53 0.89 16.32
C ASP A 205 7.72 2.36 15.96
N LYS A 206 8.52 3.08 16.76
CA LYS A 206 8.79 4.50 16.53
C LYS A 206 9.48 4.78 15.20
N VAL A 207 10.38 3.90 14.76
CA VAL A 207 11.10 4.04 13.49
C VAL A 207 10.16 3.67 12.34
N LEU A 208 9.47 2.53 12.41
CA LEU A 208 8.60 2.06 11.33
C LEU A 208 7.37 2.94 11.12
N ASP A 209 6.81 3.55 12.16
CA ASP A 209 5.72 4.52 12.05
C ASP A 209 6.09 5.73 11.16
N SER A 210 7.38 6.01 11.01
CA SER A 210 7.87 7.06 10.11
C SER A 210 8.04 6.59 8.67
N VAL A 211 8.17 5.27 8.45
CA VAL A 211 8.27 4.65 7.11
C VAL A 211 6.86 4.24 6.68
N LYS A 212 6.14 5.14 6.01
CA LYS A 212 4.72 4.99 5.65
C LYS A 212 4.46 4.06 4.45
N ILE A 213 5.38 3.16 4.14
CA ILE A 213 5.27 2.18 3.08
C ILE A 213 5.54 0.78 3.62
N ASP A 214 4.96 -0.24 3.00
CA ASP A 214 5.20 -1.63 3.39
C ASP A 214 6.52 -2.14 2.82
N PRO A 215 7.32 -2.91 3.60
CA PRO A 215 8.52 -3.54 3.09
C PRO A 215 8.17 -4.69 2.14
N TYR A 216 8.81 -4.74 0.98
CA TYR A 216 8.65 -5.88 0.07
C TYR A 216 9.53 -7.08 0.45
N SER A 217 10.49 -6.90 1.36
CA SER A 217 11.32 -7.99 1.87
C SER A 217 11.69 -7.75 3.34
N ILE A 218 11.77 -8.85 4.11
CA ILE A 218 12.26 -8.85 5.49
C ILE A 218 13.29 -9.97 5.59
N SER A 219 14.50 -9.64 6.02
CA SER A 219 15.59 -10.61 6.20
C SER A 219 15.92 -10.76 7.68
N TYR A 220 16.04 -11.99 8.12
CA TYR A 220 16.42 -12.38 9.48
C TYR A 220 17.77 -13.10 9.43
N SER A 221 18.73 -12.67 10.22
CA SER A 221 20.01 -13.34 10.41
C SER A 221 20.52 -13.04 11.82
N ASN A 222 21.31 -13.88 12.43
CA ASN A 222 21.89 -13.75 13.79
C ASN A 222 21.71 -12.34 14.40
N ASP A 223 20.70 -12.16 15.24
CA ASP A 223 20.38 -10.92 15.97
C ASP A 223 20.17 -9.67 15.08
N LEU A 224 19.94 -9.85 13.77
CA LEU A 224 19.70 -8.76 12.82
C LEU A 224 18.42 -9.01 12.04
N VAL A 225 17.55 -8.03 12.01
CA VAL A 225 16.35 -8.00 11.15
C VAL A 225 16.43 -6.77 10.25
N THR A 226 16.38 -6.99 8.94
CA THR A 226 16.43 -5.91 7.95
C THR A 226 15.15 -5.86 7.15
N TYR A 227 14.51 -4.70 7.15
CA TYR A 227 13.33 -4.39 6.36
C TYR A 227 13.75 -3.66 5.10
N ARG A 228 13.38 -4.17 3.92
CA ARG A 228 13.75 -3.60 2.63
C ARG A 228 12.51 -3.05 1.93
N TYR A 229 12.62 -1.77 1.54
CA TYR A 229 11.59 -1.01 0.86
C TYR A 229 12.04 -0.64 -0.55
N ARG A 230 11.09 -0.47 -1.48
CA ARG A 230 11.33 0.01 -2.84
C ARG A 230 10.31 1.08 -3.15
N TYR A 231 10.77 2.22 -3.64
CA TYR A 231 9.91 3.31 -4.05
C TYR A 231 10.55 4.09 -5.20
N TRP A 232 9.72 4.86 -5.90
CA TRP A 232 10.14 5.72 -6.99
C TRP A 232 9.94 7.17 -6.58
N TYR A 233 10.86 8.03 -6.91
CA TYR A 233 10.70 9.46 -6.76
C TYR A 233 11.04 10.17 -8.05
N ASP A 234 10.40 11.33 -8.30
CA ASP A 234 10.73 12.22 -9.39
C ASP A 234 11.90 13.09 -8.91
N SER A 235 13.04 13.00 -9.59
CA SER A 235 14.15 13.90 -9.31
C SER A 235 13.80 15.31 -9.76
N ASP A 236 14.49 16.32 -9.23
CA ASP A 236 14.36 17.72 -9.67
C ASP A 236 14.65 17.90 -11.19
N THR A 237 15.30 16.92 -11.81
CA THR A 237 15.57 16.87 -13.26
C THR A 237 14.43 16.25 -14.07
N GLY A 238 13.37 15.76 -13.40
CA GLY A 238 12.24 15.11 -14.05
C GLY A 238 12.45 13.64 -14.39
N ASP A 239 13.59 13.06 -14.00
CA ASP A 239 13.87 11.63 -14.19
C ASP A 239 13.29 10.82 -13.04
N GLU A 240 12.55 9.76 -13.36
CA GLU A 240 12.12 8.78 -12.34
C GLU A 240 13.33 8.00 -11.83
N GLN A 241 13.58 8.05 -10.53
CA GLN A 241 14.65 7.31 -9.87
C GLN A 241 14.05 6.27 -8.92
N GLN A 242 14.62 5.07 -8.93
CA GLN A 242 14.27 4.02 -8.00
C GLN A 242 15.20 4.06 -6.79
N VAL A 243 14.63 3.99 -5.59
CA VAL A 243 15.36 3.88 -4.33
C VAL A 243 15.06 2.55 -3.68
N ILE A 244 16.11 1.89 -3.21
CA ILE A 244 16.03 0.77 -2.28
C ILE A 244 16.51 1.27 -0.93
N LEU A 245 15.67 1.12 0.10
CA LEU A 245 15.96 1.49 1.46
C LEU A 245 15.98 0.24 2.34
N ASP A 246 17.07 0.03 3.05
CA ASP A 246 17.21 -0.99 4.08
C ASP A 246 17.20 -0.34 5.46
N VAL A 247 16.34 -0.85 6.35
CA VAL A 247 16.26 -0.42 7.75
C VAL A 247 16.53 -1.62 8.65
N SER A 248 17.57 -1.55 9.48
CA SER A 248 18.06 -2.68 10.26
C SER A 248 17.87 -2.49 11.76
N PHE A 249 17.46 -3.57 12.41
CA PHE A 249 17.21 -3.66 13.84
C PHE A 249 17.99 -4.84 14.44
N ASP A 250 18.33 -4.77 15.72
CA ASP A 250 18.89 -5.90 16.47
C ASP A 250 17.82 -6.90 16.93
N GLY A 251 18.23 -7.97 17.59
CA GLY A 251 17.35 -9.02 18.13
C GLY A 251 16.35 -8.50 19.19
N ASP A 252 16.63 -7.37 19.82
CA ASP A 252 15.73 -6.71 20.79
C ASP A 252 14.82 -5.67 20.13
N ASN A 253 14.72 -5.66 18.78
CA ASN A 253 13.94 -4.69 17.99
C ASN A 253 14.38 -3.24 18.23
N LYS A 254 15.68 -3.00 18.39
CA LYS A 254 16.27 -1.68 18.47
C LYS A 254 16.91 -1.29 17.14
N PHE A 255 16.65 -0.08 16.71
CA PHE A 255 17.20 0.47 15.49
C PHE A 255 18.74 0.50 15.54
N LEU A 256 19.38 0.02 14.49
CA LEU A 256 20.83 -0.01 14.34
C LEU A 256 21.32 1.03 13.33
N TYR A 257 20.84 0.92 12.11
CA TYR A 257 21.21 1.80 10.99
C TYR A 257 20.21 1.65 9.84
N TYR A 258 20.32 2.53 8.88
CA TYR A 258 19.69 2.38 7.57
C TYR A 258 20.70 2.62 6.46
N SER A 259 20.42 2.13 5.26
CA SER A 259 21.12 2.45 4.02
C SER A 259 20.14 2.67 2.90
N SER A 260 20.46 3.58 1.99
CA SER A 260 19.65 3.82 0.81
C SER A 260 20.52 3.79 -0.43
N ASP A 261 20.13 3.00 -1.43
CA ASP A 261 20.79 2.91 -2.72
C ASP A 261 19.87 3.47 -3.80
N LEU A 262 20.40 4.40 -4.61
CA LEU A 262 19.80 4.85 -5.84
C LEU A 262 20.05 3.78 -6.91
N VAL A 263 18.99 3.14 -7.36
CA VAL A 263 19.04 2.24 -8.52
C VAL A 263 18.69 3.08 -9.73
N TYR A 264 19.68 3.53 -10.47
CA TYR A 264 19.43 4.11 -11.78
C TYR A 264 18.74 3.06 -12.65
N PRO A 265 17.74 3.43 -13.47
CA PRO A 265 17.23 2.56 -14.50
C PRO A 265 18.30 2.43 -15.59
N ALA A 266 19.45 1.88 -15.23
CA ALA A 266 20.50 1.55 -16.13
C ALA A 266 20.12 0.22 -16.75
N ASN A 267 19.59 0.29 -17.97
CA ASN A 267 19.65 -0.82 -18.93
C ASN A 267 19.15 -2.17 -18.36
N LEU A 268 17.85 -2.23 -18.09
CA LEU A 268 17.16 -3.53 -18.10
C LEU A 268 16.86 -3.94 -19.53
#